data_6fa08bb07efc36839625be65799d0f86
#
_entry.id   6fa08bb07efc36839625be65799d0f86
#
_cell.length_a   1.000
_cell.length_b   1.000
_cell.length_c   1.000
_cell.angle_alpha   90.00
_cell.angle_beta   90.00
_cell.angle_gamma   90.00
#
_symmetry.space_group_name_H-M   'P 1'
#
loop_
_entity.id
_entity.type
_entity.pdbx_description
1 polymer ?
#
loop_
_entity_poly.entity_id
_entity_poly.type
_entity_poly.pdbx_seq_one_letter_code
_entity_poly.pdbx_strand_id
1 'polypeptide(L)'
;MEAVGELKPERVEPLASGLAVAQGVFYGVTGVWPIVHLRSFEAVTGPKLEGWLVKTVGALITVIGGTLLAAGLRRRVRPEHMLLAAGSAASLAAVDLVYSPQRISPVYLLDALAEGVLVTGWCVAAVRLWKGRSPRPPAPRYTSPEDAAGFPT
;
A
#
# COMPACT_ATOMS: atom_id res chain seq x y z
N MET A 1 -39.03 -12.30 12.81
CA MET A 1 -38.12 -12.69 11.72
C MET A 1 -37.37 -11.42 11.34
N GLU A 2 -36.26 -11.15 12.06
CA GLU A 2 -35.46 -9.95 11.86
C GLU A 2 -34.71 -10.04 10.54
N ALA A 3 -34.84 -8.99 9.74
CA ALA A 3 -34.07 -8.82 8.53
C ALA A 3 -32.58 -8.63 8.92
N VAL A 4 -31.80 -9.67 8.69
CA VAL A 4 -30.33 -9.59 8.74
C VAL A 4 -29.93 -8.52 7.73
N GLY A 5 -29.53 -7.35 8.24
CA GLY A 5 -29.03 -6.26 7.43
C GLY A 5 -27.92 -6.75 6.52
N GLU A 6 -28.19 -6.77 5.24
CA GLU A 6 -27.27 -7.16 4.17
C GLU A 6 -26.05 -6.24 4.24
N LEU A 7 -24.94 -6.77 4.78
CA LEU A 7 -23.64 -6.08 4.81
C LEU A 7 -23.23 -5.79 3.37
N LYS A 8 -23.45 -4.54 2.95
CA LYS A 8 -23.06 -4.06 1.63
C LYS A 8 -21.57 -4.35 1.43
N PRO A 9 -21.18 -5.12 0.40
CA PRO A 9 -19.78 -5.47 0.20
C PRO A 9 -18.96 -4.19 0.11
N GLU A 10 -17.94 -4.09 0.93
CA GLU A 10 -16.97 -2.99 0.93
C GLU A 10 -16.42 -2.86 -0.50
N ARG A 11 -16.67 -1.74 -1.15
CA ARG A 11 -16.24 -1.50 -2.54
C ARG A 11 -14.72 -1.53 -2.56
N VAL A 12 -14.18 -2.65 -2.99
CA VAL A 12 -12.73 -2.78 -3.27
C VAL A 12 -12.44 -1.89 -4.47
N GLU A 13 -11.65 -0.86 -4.26
CA GLU A 13 -11.28 0.02 -5.37
C GLU A 13 -10.34 -0.73 -6.33
N PRO A 14 -10.69 -0.89 -7.60
CA PRO A 14 -9.88 -1.66 -8.54
C PRO A 14 -8.48 -1.07 -8.74
N LEU A 15 -8.33 0.26 -8.60
CA LEU A 15 -7.05 0.94 -8.67
C LEU A 15 -6.12 0.53 -7.52
N ALA A 16 -6.62 0.50 -6.26
CA ALA A 16 -5.82 0.10 -5.11
C ALA A 16 -5.34 -1.36 -5.23
N SER A 17 -6.20 -2.26 -5.73
CA SER A 17 -5.82 -3.65 -5.96
C SER A 17 -4.78 -3.79 -7.07
N GLY A 18 -4.92 -3.03 -8.16
CA GLY A 18 -3.96 -3.00 -9.25
C GLY A 18 -2.59 -2.47 -8.80
N LEU A 19 -2.57 -1.38 -8.04
CA LEU A 19 -1.34 -0.80 -7.46
C LEU A 19 -0.65 -1.78 -6.51
N ALA A 20 -1.42 -2.46 -5.64
CA ALA A 20 -0.88 -3.44 -4.71
C ALA A 20 -0.23 -4.62 -5.43
N VAL A 21 -0.84 -5.11 -6.54
CA VAL A 21 -0.24 -6.16 -7.36
C VAL A 21 1.02 -5.65 -8.06
N ALA A 22 0.97 -4.49 -8.70
CA ALA A 22 2.10 -3.93 -9.44
C ALA A 22 3.31 -3.67 -8.53
N GLN A 23 3.12 -2.99 -7.40
CA GLN A 23 4.18 -2.73 -6.42
C GLN A 23 4.65 -4.02 -5.78
N GLY A 24 3.73 -4.96 -5.48
CA GLY A 24 4.07 -6.26 -4.91
C GLY A 24 4.99 -7.09 -5.81
N VAL A 25 4.73 -7.11 -7.12
CA VAL A 25 5.60 -7.76 -8.11
C VAL A 25 6.93 -7.03 -8.22
N PHE A 26 6.92 -5.71 -8.34
CA PHE A 26 8.13 -4.87 -8.44
C PHE A 26 9.05 -5.10 -7.24
N TYR A 27 8.54 -5.01 -6.02
CA TYR A 27 9.29 -5.24 -4.79
C TYR A 27 9.74 -6.70 -4.62
N GLY A 28 8.91 -7.65 -5.04
CA GLY A 28 9.28 -9.07 -5.02
C GLY A 28 10.48 -9.34 -5.92
N VAL A 29 10.46 -8.84 -7.14
CA VAL A 29 11.56 -9.04 -8.11
C VAL A 29 12.82 -8.31 -7.68
N THR A 30 12.72 -7.02 -7.38
CA THR A 30 13.89 -6.19 -7.01
C THR A 30 14.48 -6.59 -5.67
N GLY A 31 13.66 -7.02 -4.70
CA GLY A 31 14.11 -7.47 -3.39
C GLY A 31 14.78 -8.85 -3.39
N VAL A 32 14.22 -9.81 -4.15
CA VAL A 32 14.81 -11.16 -4.27
C VAL A 32 16.12 -11.15 -5.06
N TRP A 33 16.25 -10.28 -6.04
CA TRP A 33 17.40 -10.23 -6.93
C TRP A 33 18.76 -10.19 -6.20
N PRO A 34 19.06 -9.24 -5.29
CA PRO A 34 20.35 -9.20 -4.59
C PRO A 34 20.55 -10.37 -3.62
N ILE A 35 19.46 -11.00 -3.14
CA ILE A 35 19.56 -12.17 -2.26
C ILE A 35 20.09 -13.38 -3.04
N VAL A 36 19.53 -13.60 -4.23
CA VAL A 36 19.88 -14.76 -5.07
C VAL A 36 21.19 -14.54 -5.83
N HIS A 37 21.38 -13.34 -6.39
CA HIS A 37 22.54 -13.07 -7.23
C HIS A 37 23.08 -11.64 -7.08
N LEU A 38 23.77 -11.40 -5.95
CA LEU A 38 24.32 -10.09 -5.60
C LEU A 38 25.21 -9.50 -6.70
N ARG A 39 26.06 -10.32 -7.34
CA ARG A 39 26.98 -9.84 -8.39
C ARG A 39 26.27 -9.20 -9.57
N SER A 40 25.16 -9.77 -10.05
CA SER A 40 24.41 -9.17 -11.16
C SER A 40 23.64 -7.94 -10.72
N PHE A 41 23.17 -7.89 -9.48
CA PHE A 41 22.59 -6.71 -8.89
C PHE A 41 23.61 -5.56 -8.86
N GLU A 42 24.82 -5.81 -8.35
CA GLU A 42 25.91 -4.83 -8.31
C GLU A 42 26.39 -4.39 -9.69
N ALA A 43 26.34 -5.27 -10.70
CA ALA A 43 26.68 -4.90 -12.07
C ALA A 43 25.78 -3.81 -12.64
N VAL A 44 24.52 -3.75 -12.18
CA VAL A 44 23.52 -2.75 -12.60
C VAL A 44 23.51 -1.54 -11.68
N THR A 45 23.53 -1.78 -10.37
CA THR A 45 23.34 -0.74 -9.35
C THR A 45 24.65 -0.14 -8.83
N GLY A 46 25.80 -0.67 -9.29
CA GLY A 46 27.14 -0.32 -8.80
C GLY A 46 27.55 -1.14 -7.57
N PRO A 47 28.86 -1.22 -7.32
CA PRO A 47 29.44 -2.01 -6.22
C PRO A 47 28.96 -1.53 -4.86
N LYS A 48 28.75 -2.46 -3.94
CA LYS A 48 28.30 -2.22 -2.56
C LYS A 48 29.35 -2.70 -1.57
N LEU A 49 29.72 -1.83 -0.62
CA LEU A 49 30.67 -2.20 0.43
C LEU A 49 30.10 -3.23 1.41
N GLU A 50 28.80 -3.10 1.70
CA GLU A 50 28.08 -3.88 2.71
C GLU A 50 27.04 -4.81 2.08
N GLY A 51 27.49 -5.90 1.46
CA GLY A 51 26.60 -6.86 0.76
C GLY A 51 25.53 -7.50 1.66
N TRP A 52 25.81 -7.67 2.96
CA TRP A 52 24.83 -8.16 3.92
C TRP A 52 23.67 -7.18 4.13
N LEU A 53 23.96 -5.87 4.16
CA LEU A 53 22.94 -4.83 4.29
C LEU A 53 22.03 -4.80 3.08
N VAL A 54 22.58 -4.91 1.87
CA VAL A 54 21.82 -5.01 0.62
C VAL A 54 20.84 -6.19 0.67
N LYS A 55 21.30 -7.36 1.12
CA LYS A 55 20.45 -8.55 1.26
C LYS A 55 19.38 -8.36 2.33
N THR A 56 19.70 -7.67 3.43
CA THR A 56 18.71 -7.36 4.48
C THR A 56 17.61 -6.46 3.95
N VAL A 57 17.97 -5.38 3.26
CA VAL A 57 16.99 -4.49 2.61
C VAL A 57 16.17 -5.25 1.57
N GLY A 58 16.83 -6.06 0.74
CA GLY A 58 16.15 -6.92 -0.25
C GLY A 58 15.13 -7.86 0.40
N ALA A 59 15.48 -8.48 1.54
CA ALA A 59 14.56 -9.35 2.27
C ALA A 59 13.33 -8.57 2.79
N LEU A 60 13.54 -7.38 3.37
CA LEU A 60 12.46 -6.54 3.86
C LEU A 60 11.51 -6.11 2.72
N ILE A 61 12.08 -5.66 1.59
CA ILE A 61 11.30 -5.26 0.41
C ILE A 61 10.53 -6.45 -0.14
N THR A 62 11.12 -7.66 -0.16
CA THR A 62 10.44 -8.88 -0.58
C THR A 62 9.22 -9.20 0.31
N VAL A 63 9.35 -9.06 1.62
CA VAL A 63 8.22 -9.28 2.56
C VAL A 63 7.11 -8.25 2.36
N ILE A 64 7.48 -6.97 2.20
CA ILE A 64 6.52 -5.92 1.89
C ILE A 64 5.82 -6.24 0.56
N GLY A 65 6.58 -6.56 -0.48
CA GLY A 65 6.05 -6.92 -1.79
C GLY A 65 5.11 -8.11 -1.75
N GLY A 66 5.47 -9.17 -1.04
CA GLY A 66 4.63 -10.36 -0.85
C GLY A 66 3.31 -10.04 -0.15
N THR A 67 3.36 -9.17 0.87
CA THR A 67 2.16 -8.71 1.60
C THR A 67 1.22 -7.93 0.68
N LEU A 68 1.76 -6.99 -0.09
CA LEU A 68 0.98 -6.18 -1.03
C LEU A 68 0.40 -7.02 -2.16
N LEU A 69 1.20 -7.94 -2.72
CA LEU A 69 0.76 -8.86 -3.77
C LEU A 69 -0.41 -9.73 -3.30
N ALA A 70 -0.28 -10.30 -2.10
CA ALA A 70 -1.35 -11.11 -1.51
C ALA A 70 -2.65 -10.30 -1.27
N ALA A 71 -2.52 -9.05 -0.77
CA ALA A 71 -3.66 -8.17 -0.56
C ALA A 71 -4.33 -7.77 -1.87
N GLY A 72 -3.53 -7.45 -2.90
CA GLY A 72 -4.00 -7.05 -4.23
C GLY A 72 -4.71 -8.19 -4.97
N LEU A 73 -4.11 -9.39 -5.01
CA LEU A 73 -4.70 -10.58 -5.64
C LEU A 73 -6.02 -11.00 -4.99
N ARG A 74 -6.10 -10.88 -3.67
CA ARG A 74 -7.34 -11.17 -2.92
C ARG A 74 -8.34 -10.01 -2.98
N ARG A 75 -8.02 -8.91 -3.63
CA ARG A 75 -8.83 -7.67 -3.66
C ARG A 75 -9.24 -7.20 -2.26
N ARG A 76 -8.33 -7.31 -1.29
CA ARG A 76 -8.55 -6.95 0.12
C ARG A 76 -7.53 -5.91 0.59
N VAL A 77 -7.37 -4.85 -0.19
CA VAL A 77 -6.48 -3.74 0.16
C VAL A 77 -7.17 -2.85 1.20
N ARG A 78 -6.55 -2.75 2.37
CA ARG A 78 -7.02 -1.95 3.52
C ARG A 78 -6.14 -0.71 3.70
N PRO A 79 -6.55 0.27 4.52
CA PRO A 79 -5.75 1.48 4.77
C PRO A 79 -4.33 1.20 5.25
N GLU A 80 -4.12 0.16 6.09
CA GLU A 80 -2.79 -0.24 6.55
C GLU A 80 -1.88 -0.72 5.41
N HIS A 81 -2.44 -1.42 4.41
CA HIS A 81 -1.68 -1.80 3.21
C HIS A 81 -1.31 -0.58 2.36
N MET A 82 -2.22 0.40 2.27
CA MET A 82 -1.96 1.64 1.53
C MET A 82 -0.87 2.48 2.22
N LEU A 83 -0.91 2.55 3.58
CA LEU A 83 0.12 3.23 4.35
C LEU A 83 1.48 2.54 4.19
N LEU A 84 1.52 1.21 4.28
CA LEU A 84 2.74 0.43 4.07
C LEU A 84 3.29 0.66 2.66
N ALA A 85 2.45 0.60 1.64
CA ALA A 85 2.83 0.75 0.25
C ALA A 85 3.34 2.16 -0.07
N ALA A 86 2.56 3.19 0.27
CA ALA A 86 2.95 4.58 0.02
C ALA A 86 4.15 4.99 0.89
N GLY A 87 4.19 4.54 2.14
CA GLY A 87 5.28 4.85 3.07
C GLY A 87 6.61 4.21 2.64
N SER A 88 6.61 2.94 2.22
CA SER A 88 7.83 2.29 1.71
C SER A 88 8.31 2.95 0.41
N ALA A 89 7.40 3.22 -0.54
CA ALA A 89 7.72 3.91 -1.78
C ALA A 89 8.31 5.30 -1.54
N ALA A 90 7.70 6.10 -0.67
CA ALA A 90 8.20 7.42 -0.33
C ALA A 90 9.58 7.37 0.35
N SER A 91 9.82 6.37 1.21
CA SER A 91 11.10 6.20 1.90
C SER A 91 12.22 5.82 0.93
N LEU A 92 11.96 4.89 0.01
CA LEU A 92 12.94 4.50 -1.01
C LEU A 92 13.24 5.66 -1.96
N ALA A 93 12.21 6.32 -2.49
CA ALA A 93 12.38 7.51 -3.33
C ALA A 93 13.21 8.60 -2.64
N ALA A 94 12.96 8.86 -1.35
CA ALA A 94 13.72 9.85 -0.60
C ALA A 94 15.20 9.49 -0.47
N VAL A 95 15.51 8.24 -0.17
CA VAL A 95 16.90 7.75 -0.10
C VAL A 95 17.57 7.87 -1.46
N ASP A 96 16.92 7.46 -2.53
CA ASP A 96 17.47 7.51 -3.87
C ASP A 96 17.73 8.95 -4.34
N LEU A 97 16.81 9.86 -4.09
CA LEU A 97 16.96 11.27 -4.45
C LEU A 97 18.09 11.96 -3.67
N VAL A 98 18.26 11.61 -2.39
CA VAL A 98 19.30 12.22 -1.53
C VAL A 98 20.69 11.68 -1.88
N TYR A 99 20.82 10.39 -2.14
CA TYR A 99 22.12 9.74 -2.26
C TYR A 99 22.58 9.53 -3.70
N SER A 100 21.66 9.41 -4.68
CA SER A 100 22.01 9.16 -6.08
C SER A 100 22.92 10.22 -6.69
N PRO A 101 22.73 11.54 -6.44
CA PRO A 101 23.59 12.56 -7.02
C PRO A 101 25.05 12.53 -6.54
N GLN A 102 25.31 11.87 -5.40
CA GLN A 102 26.60 12.03 -4.71
C GLN A 102 27.33 10.72 -4.44
N ARG A 103 26.61 9.60 -4.28
CA ARG A 103 27.22 8.38 -3.72
C ARG A 103 26.80 7.06 -4.37
N ILE A 104 25.68 7.02 -5.11
CA ILE A 104 25.16 5.79 -5.72
C ILE A 104 24.92 5.95 -7.21
N SER A 105 24.74 4.82 -7.91
CA SER A 105 24.53 4.80 -9.35
C SER A 105 23.35 5.63 -9.81
N PRO A 106 23.45 6.37 -10.94
CA PRO A 106 22.30 7.09 -11.53
C PRO A 106 21.07 6.22 -11.83
N VAL A 107 21.24 4.91 -11.88
CA VAL A 107 20.15 3.94 -12.07
C VAL A 107 19.08 4.06 -10.95
N TYR A 108 19.48 4.48 -9.77
CA TYR A 108 18.57 4.74 -8.65
C TYR A 108 17.63 5.94 -8.89
N LEU A 109 17.93 6.83 -9.85
CA LEU A 109 16.97 7.85 -10.26
C LEU A 109 15.79 7.26 -11.02
N LEU A 110 16.00 6.15 -11.73
CA LEU A 110 14.88 5.40 -12.34
C LEU A 110 14.02 4.72 -11.28
N ASP A 111 14.66 4.20 -10.23
CA ASP A 111 13.96 3.64 -9.08
C ASP A 111 13.14 4.72 -8.36
N ALA A 112 13.74 5.88 -8.08
CA ALA A 112 13.04 7.03 -7.51
C ALA A 112 11.85 7.50 -8.36
N LEU A 113 11.95 7.45 -9.69
CA LEU A 113 10.85 7.76 -10.58
C LEU A 113 9.72 6.74 -10.46
N ALA A 114 10.05 5.45 -10.45
CA ALA A 114 9.07 4.38 -10.29
C ALA A 114 8.35 4.50 -8.94
N GLU A 115 9.10 4.74 -7.86
CA GLU A 115 8.54 4.96 -6.53
C GLU A 115 7.66 6.22 -6.46
N GLY A 116 8.05 7.30 -7.14
CA GLY A 116 7.24 8.53 -7.25
C GLY A 116 5.91 8.29 -7.95
N VAL A 117 5.88 7.46 -8.98
CA VAL A 117 4.65 7.04 -9.67
C VAL A 117 3.77 6.21 -8.72
N LEU A 118 4.35 5.30 -7.96
CA LEU A 118 3.62 4.50 -6.97
C LEU A 118 3.02 5.38 -5.88
N VAL A 119 3.78 6.30 -5.28
CA VAL A 119 3.28 7.25 -4.28
C VAL A 119 2.10 8.06 -4.82
N THR A 120 2.24 8.60 -6.03
CA THR A 120 1.17 9.36 -6.68
C THR A 120 -0.08 8.50 -6.89
N GLY A 121 0.09 7.28 -7.38
CA GLY A 121 -1.01 6.32 -7.55
C GLY A 121 -1.74 6.03 -6.24
N TRP A 122 -1.00 5.80 -5.16
CA TRP A 122 -1.59 5.57 -3.83
C TRP A 122 -2.32 6.79 -3.27
N CYS A 123 -1.79 8.00 -3.48
CA CYS A 123 -2.48 9.23 -3.11
C CYS A 123 -3.82 9.36 -3.86
N VAL A 124 -3.83 9.07 -5.16
CA VAL A 124 -5.06 9.09 -5.96
C VAL A 124 -6.06 8.04 -5.46
N ALA A 125 -5.61 6.81 -5.18
CA ALA A 125 -6.47 5.76 -4.64
C ALA A 125 -7.06 6.16 -3.28
N ALA A 126 -6.25 6.74 -2.39
CA ALA A 126 -6.72 7.23 -1.08
C ALA A 126 -7.80 8.31 -1.21
N VAL A 127 -7.59 9.29 -2.09
CA VAL A 127 -8.56 10.38 -2.34
C VAL A 127 -9.87 9.82 -2.89
N ARG A 128 -9.82 8.85 -3.82
CA ARG A 128 -11.02 8.21 -4.38
C ARG A 128 -11.81 7.47 -3.32
N LEU A 129 -11.12 6.69 -2.47
CA LEU A 129 -11.75 5.99 -1.35
C LEU A 129 -12.38 6.96 -0.36
N TRP A 130 -11.71 8.07 -0.07
CA TRP A 130 -12.24 9.09 0.84
C TRP A 130 -13.50 9.77 0.29
N LYS A 131 -13.47 10.16 -0.98
CA LYS A 131 -14.64 10.78 -1.67
C LYS A 131 -15.81 9.80 -1.83
N GLY A 132 -15.55 8.51 -1.93
CA GLY A 132 -16.56 7.46 -2.05
C GLY A 132 -17.24 7.07 -0.72
N ARG A 133 -16.76 7.56 0.42
CA ARG A 133 -17.38 7.36 1.73
C ARG A 133 -18.57 8.29 1.87
N SER A 134 -19.79 7.77 1.61
CA SER A 134 -21.01 8.49 1.97
C SER A 134 -21.06 8.72 3.48
N PRO A 135 -21.57 9.88 3.95
CA PRO A 135 -21.80 10.09 5.37
C PRO A 135 -22.62 8.94 5.94
N ARG A 136 -22.18 8.40 7.09
CA ARG A 136 -22.96 7.37 7.79
C ARG A 136 -24.33 7.97 8.11
N PRO A 137 -25.44 7.33 7.73
CA PRO A 137 -26.76 7.81 8.14
C PRO A 137 -26.77 7.94 9.67
N PRO A 138 -27.45 8.99 10.20
CA PRO A 138 -27.58 9.14 11.64
C PRO A 138 -28.15 7.85 12.23
N ALA A 139 -27.62 7.44 13.37
CA ALA A 139 -28.13 6.27 14.07
C ALA A 139 -29.64 6.40 14.27
N PRO A 140 -30.41 5.32 14.08
CA PRO A 140 -31.85 5.36 14.37
C PRO A 140 -32.04 5.93 15.77
N ARG A 141 -32.87 6.95 15.91
CA ARG A 141 -33.23 7.42 17.23
C ARG A 141 -33.94 6.26 17.92
N TYR A 142 -33.35 5.75 18.97
CA TYR A 142 -34.03 4.80 19.84
C TYR A 142 -35.16 5.58 20.50
N THR A 143 -36.36 5.41 20.00
CA THR A 143 -37.57 5.87 20.71
C THR A 143 -37.76 4.91 21.86
N SER A 144 -37.62 5.42 23.08
CA SER A 144 -37.90 4.66 24.27
C SER A 144 -39.35 4.11 24.21
N PRO A 145 -39.59 2.88 24.70
CA PRO A 145 -40.96 2.37 24.80
C PRO A 145 -41.91 3.31 25.57
N GLU A 146 -41.38 4.17 26.43
CA GLU A 146 -42.10 5.16 27.18
C GLU A 146 -42.66 6.32 26.30
N ASP A 147 -41.94 6.64 25.21
CA ASP A 147 -42.39 7.68 24.25
C ASP A 147 -43.52 7.17 23.33
N ALA A 148 -43.69 5.85 23.23
CA ALA A 148 -44.73 5.21 22.45
C ALA A 148 -46.02 4.98 23.26
N ALA A 149 -45.94 5.04 24.59
CA ALA A 149 -47.11 4.98 25.49
C ALA A 149 -47.61 6.39 25.77
N GLY A 150 -48.29 6.99 24.78
CA GLY A 150 -49.08 8.19 25.00
C GLY A 150 -50.19 7.86 26.00
N PHE A 151 -50.02 8.27 27.27
CA PHE A 151 -51.11 8.22 28.24
C PHE A 151 -52.16 9.27 27.86
N PRO A 152 -53.42 8.90 27.54
CA PRO A 152 -54.49 9.85 27.56
C PRO A 152 -54.84 10.15 29.02
N THR A 153 -54.77 11.41 29.39
CA THR A 153 -55.36 11.96 30.62
C THR A 153 -56.84 11.99 30.56
#